data_c634c7d9eb524f0f1b5cad48d391e7a1
#
_entry.id   c634c7d9eb524f0f1b5cad48d391e7a1
#
_cell.length_a   1.000
_cell.length_b   1.000
_cell.length_c   1.000
_cell.angle_alpha   90.00
_cell.angle_beta   90.00
_cell.angle_gamma   90.00
#
_symmetry.space_group_name_H-M   'P 1'
#
loop_
_entity.id
_entity.type
_entity.pdbx_description
1 polymer ?
#
loop_
_entity_poly.entity_id
_entity_poly.type
_entity_poly.pdbx_seq_one_letter_code
_entity_poly.pdbx_strand_id
1 'polypeptide(L)'
;AYDPEPHKVHRYADARDNIVGDMVGVNFDSYRDYRTGFEFTVTAWGQKVDLVLFNPENWDFNWNAVWRCKVGLEDSAWVAEIEVPLSQLRYSNKDEQVWGMHTWRWIDRLQEESNWEKQTKTGPGMLYNYGEFIGLKGLKKSRRLEILPFSLGKLNTLEEIPGNPYTKDGRVWGANLGLDAKIGVSSNFTVDITVNPDFGQVESDPSVMNLTAFETFYEEKRPFFLEGLTIFDYKFDQQSLFYSRRIGHSPSRTVPALDDHYVKSPDMTKIISAAKFSGTTSEGLSVGLIQSVTANEFARVSDALGNESKVKVEPLTNYLVGRIQKGYNAGNTMIGGMFTSTNRMIDDPELEFLADNAFTGGFDILHHWNDKKFFINAKLVGSYINGSKEAMKMLQESSARYYQRPGADYLDYDLNRTSLSGTGGKVEIGKGAGGNWKYSTAISFLTPGLELNDLGYMRTADEIENQNEILYQTTKPVSIFRTLSVGFEQRNSWTFGGASLGSDGELSFVSTFKNQWSLHAEAAFHTKDIDTKILRGGYDMMMPASYEIGGMLSTDASKRFIATFGGIYDKGANNSASSWTILPGISVRPFRILKLGITANYEKNHDELQYVT
;
A
#
# COMPACT_ATOMS: atom_id res chain seq x y z
N ALA A 1 21.47 -0.65 26.91
CA ALA A 1 20.16 -0.87 27.53
C ALA A 1 20.33 -1.54 28.89
N TYR A 2 20.36 -0.73 29.96
CA TYR A 2 20.42 -1.25 31.34
C TYR A 2 19.22 -2.13 31.65
N ASP A 3 19.45 -3.30 32.24
CA ASP A 3 18.42 -4.24 32.66
C ASP A 3 18.86 -4.95 33.94
N PRO A 4 18.14 -4.81 35.06
CA PRO A 4 18.51 -5.47 36.33
C PRO A 4 18.41 -7.00 36.25
N GLU A 5 17.75 -7.54 35.22
CA GLU A 5 17.53 -8.96 34.98
C GLU A 5 17.92 -9.35 33.53
N PRO A 6 19.18 -9.19 33.12
CA PRO A 6 19.60 -9.38 31.73
C PRO A 6 19.38 -10.80 31.21
N HIS A 7 19.26 -11.79 32.09
CA HIS A 7 18.91 -13.16 31.74
C HIS A 7 17.46 -13.32 31.24
N LYS A 8 16.59 -12.35 31.54
CA LYS A 8 15.19 -12.29 31.11
C LYS A 8 14.99 -11.49 29.80
N VAL A 9 16.06 -10.93 29.24
CA VAL A 9 15.99 -10.24 27.94
C VAL A 9 15.54 -11.22 26.86
N HIS A 10 14.52 -10.85 26.12
CA HIS A 10 13.99 -11.66 25.03
C HIS A 10 14.85 -11.46 23.78
N ARG A 11 15.68 -12.46 23.48
CA ARG A 11 16.58 -12.50 22.33
C ARG A 11 16.09 -13.54 21.36
N TYR A 12 15.49 -13.11 20.27
CA TYR A 12 14.94 -13.99 19.26
C TYR A 12 15.62 -13.75 17.91
N ALA A 13 15.94 -14.84 17.21
CA ALA A 13 16.38 -14.77 15.81
C ALA A 13 15.16 -14.63 14.90
N ASP A 14 15.27 -13.75 13.93
CA ASP A 14 14.28 -13.59 12.87
C ASP A 14 14.93 -12.97 11.62
N ALA A 15 14.18 -12.74 10.54
CA ALA A 15 14.68 -12.07 9.36
C ALA A 15 14.89 -10.57 9.63
N ARG A 16 15.72 -9.90 8.80
CA ARG A 16 15.86 -8.45 8.82
C ARG A 16 14.48 -7.81 8.72
N ASP A 17 14.31 -6.65 9.35
CA ASP A 17 13.11 -5.82 9.38
C ASP A 17 11.91 -6.43 10.12
N ASN A 18 12.04 -7.64 10.68
CA ASN A 18 11.06 -8.18 11.59
C ASN A 18 11.26 -7.67 13.02
N ILE A 19 10.20 -7.21 13.65
CA ILE A 19 10.22 -6.63 14.99
C ILE A 19 9.93 -7.73 16.01
N VAL A 20 10.98 -8.22 16.71
CA VAL A 20 10.86 -9.31 17.68
C VAL A 20 11.78 -9.14 18.88
N GLY A 21 11.27 -9.45 20.07
CA GLY A 21 12.03 -9.42 21.33
C GLY A 21 12.40 -8.02 21.80
N ASP A 22 13.41 -7.93 22.68
CA ASP A 22 13.93 -6.65 23.16
C ASP A 22 14.70 -5.94 22.06
N MET A 23 14.56 -4.62 21.94
CA MET A 23 15.23 -3.81 20.93
C MET A 23 15.53 -2.40 21.40
N VAL A 24 16.48 -1.76 20.75
CA VAL A 24 16.80 -0.34 20.89
C VAL A 24 16.86 0.31 19.52
N GLY A 25 16.35 1.53 19.41
CA GLY A 25 16.36 2.30 18.19
C GLY A 25 16.96 3.68 18.38
N VAL A 26 17.56 4.20 17.30
CA VAL A 26 17.97 5.59 17.17
C VAL A 26 17.38 6.16 15.88
N ASN A 27 16.79 7.34 16.00
CA ASN A 27 16.09 8.02 14.94
C ASN A 27 16.74 9.38 14.68
N PHE A 28 16.85 9.76 13.41
CA PHE A 28 17.38 11.05 13.00
C PHE A 28 16.43 11.75 12.04
N ASP A 29 16.01 12.98 12.39
CA ASP A 29 15.50 13.95 11.44
C ASP A 29 16.67 14.85 11.02
N SER A 30 17.40 14.44 10.00
CA SER A 30 18.65 15.06 9.58
C SER A 30 18.45 16.38 8.80
N TYR A 31 17.21 16.69 8.42
CA TYR A 31 16.84 18.01 7.88
C TYR A 31 16.24 18.94 8.92
N ARG A 32 15.76 18.40 10.03
CA ARG A 32 14.93 19.06 11.02
C ARG A 32 13.68 19.69 10.40
N ASP A 33 13.09 18.95 9.48
CA ASP A 33 11.90 19.35 8.75
C ASP A 33 10.60 18.83 9.38
N TYR A 34 10.72 17.99 10.43
CA TYR A 34 9.63 17.34 11.15
C TYR A 34 8.76 16.44 10.27
N ARG A 35 9.30 15.97 9.15
CA ARG A 35 8.58 15.20 8.12
C ARG A 35 9.27 13.91 7.74
N THR A 36 10.61 13.91 7.73
CA THR A 36 11.40 12.77 7.31
C THR A 36 12.36 12.38 8.42
N GLY A 37 12.22 11.17 8.91
CA GLY A 37 13.12 10.58 9.89
C GLY A 37 13.72 9.28 9.37
N PHE A 38 14.94 8.99 9.76
CA PHE A 38 15.63 7.73 9.51
C PHE A 38 15.77 6.99 10.81
N GLU A 39 15.34 5.73 10.86
CA GLU A 39 15.44 4.91 12.06
C GLU A 39 16.38 3.72 11.82
N PHE A 40 17.20 3.45 12.81
CA PHE A 40 18.10 2.31 12.88
C PHE A 40 17.86 1.59 14.19
N THR A 41 17.26 0.44 14.11
CA THR A 41 16.89 -0.37 15.29
C THR A 41 17.64 -1.69 15.29
N VAL A 42 18.09 -2.10 16.46
CA VAL A 42 18.81 -3.35 16.70
C VAL A 42 18.06 -4.16 17.76
N THR A 43 17.74 -5.41 17.43
CA THR A 43 17.19 -6.33 18.42
C THR A 43 18.28 -6.85 19.35
N ALA A 44 17.94 -7.33 20.52
CA ALA A 44 18.90 -7.94 21.46
C ALA A 44 19.57 -9.20 20.90
N TRP A 45 19.10 -9.76 19.78
CA TRP A 45 19.77 -10.83 19.02
C TRP A 45 20.86 -10.28 18.09
N GLY A 46 20.81 -9.02 17.71
CA GLY A 46 21.71 -8.38 16.72
C GLY A 46 21.13 -8.25 15.33
N GLN A 47 19.83 -8.44 15.19
CA GLN A 47 19.09 -8.26 13.95
C GLN A 47 18.84 -6.77 13.70
N LYS A 48 18.91 -6.36 12.45
CA LYS A 48 18.70 -4.98 12.02
C LYS A 48 17.25 -4.77 11.61
N VAL A 49 16.73 -3.60 11.96
CA VAL A 49 15.51 -3.03 11.43
C VAL A 49 15.82 -1.61 11.01
N ASP A 50 15.56 -1.26 9.77
CA ASP A 50 15.74 0.09 9.28
C ASP A 50 14.49 0.55 8.54
N LEU A 51 14.10 1.79 8.77
CA LEU A 51 12.92 2.36 8.15
C LEU A 51 13.07 3.88 7.96
N VAL A 52 12.26 4.43 7.08
CA VAL A 52 12.07 5.86 6.93
C VAL A 52 10.70 6.24 7.47
N LEU A 53 10.69 7.20 8.38
CA LEU A 53 9.46 7.88 8.76
C LEU A 53 9.20 8.98 7.74
N PHE A 54 8.03 8.96 7.14
CA PHE A 54 7.62 9.98 6.18
C PHE A 54 6.24 10.51 6.54
N ASN A 55 6.14 11.80 6.75
CA ASN A 55 5.04 12.39 7.51
C ASN A 55 4.93 11.72 8.91
N PRO A 56 4.46 12.40 9.94
CA PRO A 56 4.67 11.96 11.33
C PRO A 56 4.17 10.57 11.70
N GLU A 57 3.44 9.88 10.81
CA GLU A 57 2.74 8.63 11.11
C GLU A 57 2.99 7.50 10.10
N ASN A 58 3.67 7.77 8.97
CA ASN A 58 3.93 6.75 7.94
C ASN A 58 5.32 6.15 8.10
N TRP A 59 5.37 4.83 8.27
CA TRP A 59 6.58 4.05 8.46
C TRP A 59 6.84 3.19 7.23
N ASP A 60 7.95 3.47 6.53
CA ASP A 60 8.35 2.72 5.33
C ASP A 60 9.49 1.77 5.66
N PHE A 61 9.19 0.49 5.83
CA PHE A 61 10.13 -0.60 6.05
C PHE A 61 10.83 -1.10 4.77
N ASN A 62 10.46 -0.57 3.62
CA ASN A 62 11.07 -0.98 2.34
C ASN A 62 12.40 -0.27 2.09
N TRP A 63 12.74 0.72 2.91
CA TRP A 63 14.04 1.36 2.84
C TRP A 63 15.13 0.46 3.44
N ASN A 64 16.10 0.07 2.62
CA ASN A 64 17.19 -0.79 3.01
C ASN A 64 18.51 -0.02 3.02
N ALA A 65 18.97 0.37 4.20
CA ALA A 65 20.25 1.03 4.39
C ALA A 65 21.42 0.03 4.53
N VAL A 66 22.60 0.46 4.11
CA VAL A 66 23.84 -0.28 4.34
C VAL A 66 24.52 0.25 5.61
N TRP A 67 24.35 -0.44 6.73
CA TRP A 67 24.89 -0.08 8.02
C TRP A 67 25.32 -1.32 8.81
N ARG A 68 26.03 -1.12 9.92
CA ARG A 68 26.56 -2.21 10.75
C ARG A 68 26.10 -2.09 12.19
N CYS A 69 25.92 -3.22 12.85
CA CYS A 69 25.69 -3.27 14.28
C CYS A 69 26.39 -4.49 14.91
N LYS A 70 26.70 -4.36 16.19
CA LYS A 70 27.10 -5.47 17.07
C LYS A 70 26.37 -5.36 18.38
N VAL A 71 26.07 -6.50 18.99
CA VAL A 71 25.37 -6.60 20.25
C VAL A 71 26.19 -7.42 21.24
N GLY A 72 26.29 -6.94 22.47
CA GLY A 72 26.92 -7.62 23.58
C GLY A 72 25.99 -7.76 24.80
N LEU A 73 26.22 -8.75 25.63
CA LEU A 73 25.59 -8.89 26.94
C LEU A 73 26.62 -8.57 28.00
N GLU A 74 26.19 -7.80 28.99
CA GLU A 74 26.93 -7.45 30.21
C GLU A 74 26.14 -7.90 31.46
N ASP A 75 26.73 -7.80 32.63
CA ASP A 75 26.14 -8.29 33.88
C ASP A 75 24.80 -7.62 34.24
N SER A 76 24.62 -6.36 33.83
CA SER A 76 23.44 -5.55 34.16
C SER A 76 22.84 -4.83 32.94
N ALA A 77 23.27 -5.21 31.75
CA ALA A 77 22.82 -4.55 30.51
C ALA A 77 22.97 -5.45 29.30
N TRP A 78 22.37 -5.05 28.22
CA TRP A 78 22.84 -5.40 26.90
C TRP A 78 23.20 -4.14 26.13
N VAL A 79 24.21 -4.22 25.29
CA VAL A 79 24.78 -3.09 24.56
C VAL A 79 24.62 -3.33 23.07
N ALA A 80 24.29 -2.28 22.33
CA ALA A 80 24.30 -2.26 20.88
C ALA A 80 25.22 -1.15 20.39
N GLU A 81 26.16 -1.49 19.52
CA GLU A 81 26.96 -0.52 18.76
C GLU A 81 26.39 -0.43 17.36
N ILE A 82 26.09 0.79 16.92
CA ILE A 82 25.44 1.09 15.64
C ILE A 82 26.36 2.01 14.83
N GLU A 83 26.80 1.55 13.65
CA GLU A 83 27.62 2.31 12.71
C GLU A 83 26.81 2.62 11.46
N VAL A 84 26.45 3.88 11.26
CA VAL A 84 25.68 4.35 10.11
C VAL A 84 26.58 5.20 9.23
N PRO A 85 26.92 4.77 8.01
CA PRO A 85 27.62 5.61 7.04
C PRO A 85 26.77 6.83 6.69
N LEU A 86 27.34 8.04 6.72
CA LEU A 86 26.62 9.27 6.37
C LEU A 86 26.08 9.27 4.94
N SER A 87 26.60 8.42 4.05
CA SER A 87 26.05 8.20 2.71
C SER A 87 24.64 7.61 2.70
N GLN A 88 24.21 7.00 3.79
CA GLN A 88 22.86 6.45 3.94
C GLN A 88 21.84 7.50 4.38
N LEU A 89 22.30 8.63 4.92
CA LEU A 89 21.46 9.71 5.38
C LEU A 89 21.41 10.85 4.34
N ARG A 90 20.29 11.53 4.28
CA ARG A 90 20.11 12.76 3.52
C ARG A 90 20.10 13.91 4.51
N TYR A 91 20.96 14.93 4.32
CA TYR A 91 21.07 16.06 5.24
C TYR A 91 21.41 17.37 4.51
N SER A 92 21.24 18.49 5.18
CA SER A 92 21.46 19.83 4.61
C SER A 92 22.93 20.10 4.24
N ASN A 93 23.17 21.08 3.37
CA ASN A 93 24.53 21.50 2.97
C ASN A 93 25.18 22.51 3.93
N LYS A 94 24.61 22.75 5.10
CA LYS A 94 25.18 23.69 6.08
C LYS A 94 26.48 23.13 6.65
N ASP A 95 27.46 23.97 6.92
CA ASP A 95 28.71 23.55 7.54
C ASP A 95 28.48 23.05 8.99
N GLU A 96 27.64 23.71 9.74
CA GLU A 96 27.15 23.29 11.04
C GLU A 96 25.73 22.76 10.93
N GLN A 97 25.54 21.51 11.36
CA GLN A 97 24.28 20.80 11.29
C GLN A 97 23.58 20.77 12.65
N VAL A 98 22.27 20.92 12.63
CA VAL A 98 21.39 20.61 13.77
C VAL A 98 20.37 19.62 13.30
N TRP A 99 20.39 18.41 13.85
CA TRP A 99 19.45 17.34 13.51
C TRP A 99 18.44 17.15 14.64
N GLY A 100 17.27 16.65 14.32
CA GLY A 100 16.40 16.02 15.28
C GLY A 100 16.95 14.63 15.62
N MET A 101 16.91 14.24 16.88
CA MET A 101 17.32 12.91 17.32
C MET A 101 16.35 12.38 18.36
N HIS A 102 16.11 11.08 18.32
CA HIS A 102 15.36 10.36 19.33
C HIS A 102 16.00 8.99 19.55
N THR A 103 15.93 8.47 20.77
CA THR A 103 16.28 7.10 21.09
C THR A 103 15.16 6.46 21.90
N TRP A 104 14.94 5.18 21.66
CA TRP A 104 13.90 4.44 22.33
C TRP A 104 14.35 2.99 22.60
N ARG A 105 13.66 2.35 23.52
CA ARG A 105 13.85 0.96 23.87
C ARG A 105 12.52 0.27 24.01
N TRP A 106 12.37 -0.91 23.42
CA TRP A 106 11.29 -1.84 23.68
C TRP A 106 11.74 -2.93 24.64
N ILE A 107 10.96 -3.14 25.71
CA ILE A 107 11.16 -4.21 26.70
C ILE A 107 10.05 -5.23 26.48
N ASP A 108 10.36 -6.28 25.74
CA ASP A 108 9.35 -7.22 25.22
C ASP A 108 8.60 -7.96 26.33
N ARG A 109 9.28 -8.38 27.41
CA ARG A 109 8.62 -9.04 28.52
C ARG A 109 7.61 -8.18 29.29
N LEU A 110 7.75 -6.86 29.20
CA LEU A 110 6.86 -5.88 29.84
C LEU A 110 5.86 -5.27 28.86
N GLN A 111 6.06 -5.49 27.55
CA GLN A 111 5.31 -4.81 26.48
C GLN A 111 5.33 -3.30 26.73
N GLU A 112 6.55 -2.76 26.95
CA GLU A 112 6.78 -1.38 27.35
C GLU A 112 7.83 -0.74 26.46
N GLU A 113 7.53 0.47 26.00
CA GLU A 113 8.45 1.34 25.30
C GLU A 113 8.94 2.46 26.23
N SER A 114 10.26 2.61 26.32
CA SER A 114 10.92 3.70 26.99
C SER A 114 11.48 4.66 25.96
N ASN A 115 11.12 5.92 26.05
CA ASN A 115 11.50 6.97 25.14
C ASN A 115 12.43 7.97 25.82
N TRP A 116 13.49 8.41 25.14
CA TRP A 116 14.38 9.46 25.65
C TRP A 116 13.64 10.80 25.74
N GLU A 117 12.97 11.20 24.66
CA GLU A 117 12.08 12.35 24.65
C GLU A 117 10.62 11.90 24.84
N LYS A 118 9.86 12.66 25.59
CA LYS A 118 8.47 12.33 25.89
C LYS A 118 7.61 12.30 24.62
N GLN A 119 7.15 11.12 24.28
CA GLN A 119 6.15 10.94 23.24
C GLN A 119 4.75 10.98 23.86
N THR A 120 3.88 11.78 23.26
CA THR A 120 2.49 11.91 23.74
C THR A 120 1.58 11.02 22.89
N LYS A 121 0.82 10.14 23.53
CA LYS A 121 -0.14 9.23 22.83
C LYS A 121 -1.21 9.97 22.03
N THR A 122 -1.38 11.25 22.29
CA THR A 122 -2.36 12.13 21.63
C THR A 122 -1.67 13.31 20.94
N GLY A 123 -0.36 13.19 20.68
CA GLY A 123 0.44 14.21 20.02
C GLY A 123 0.26 14.18 18.50
N PRO A 124 0.80 15.17 17.83
CA PRO A 124 0.68 15.33 16.38
C PRO A 124 1.63 14.43 15.58
N GLY A 125 2.39 13.57 16.24
CA GLY A 125 3.36 12.66 15.64
C GLY A 125 4.72 12.70 16.31
N MET A 126 5.52 11.66 16.09
CA MET A 126 6.78 11.40 16.82
C MET A 126 7.88 12.43 16.47
N LEU A 127 8.04 12.77 15.19
CA LEU A 127 9.11 13.64 14.69
C LEU A 127 9.11 15.05 15.34
N TYR A 128 7.95 15.54 15.75
CA TYR A 128 7.83 16.87 16.39
C TYR A 128 8.45 16.94 17.79
N ASN A 129 8.64 15.78 18.43
CA ASN A 129 9.14 15.68 19.80
C ASN A 129 10.62 15.26 19.84
N TYR A 130 11.33 15.21 18.72
CA TYR A 130 12.76 14.87 18.71
C TYR A 130 13.59 15.98 19.35
N GLY A 131 14.53 15.58 20.20
CA GLY A 131 15.53 16.46 20.77
C GLY A 131 16.52 16.98 19.71
N GLU A 132 17.36 17.94 20.08
CA GLU A 132 18.36 18.49 19.16
C GLU A 132 19.69 17.73 19.29
N PHE A 133 20.19 17.27 18.15
CA PHE A 133 21.53 16.73 18.01
C PHE A 133 22.42 17.80 17.35
N ILE A 134 23.30 18.38 18.14
CA ILE A 134 24.18 19.50 17.78
C ILE A 134 25.64 19.07 17.79
N GLY A 135 26.52 19.91 17.25
CA GLY A 135 27.97 19.67 17.22
C GLY A 135 28.48 18.97 15.98
N LEU A 136 27.63 18.65 15.02
CA LEU A 136 28.01 18.10 13.74
C LEU A 136 28.54 19.19 12.82
N LYS A 137 29.87 19.21 12.54
CA LYS A 137 30.54 20.21 11.71
C LYS A 137 31.38 19.55 10.63
N GLY A 138 31.49 20.21 9.46
CA GLY A 138 32.38 19.80 8.39
C GLY A 138 32.02 18.45 7.77
N LEU A 139 30.73 18.05 7.77
CA LEU A 139 30.31 16.82 7.15
C LEU A 139 30.57 16.86 5.64
N LYS A 140 31.42 15.96 5.14
CA LYS A 140 31.75 15.87 3.73
C LYS A 140 30.55 15.34 2.95
N LYS A 141 30.23 15.98 1.84
CA LYS A 141 29.23 15.47 0.89
C LYS A 141 29.66 14.10 0.39
N SER A 142 28.87 13.08 0.65
CA SER A 142 29.08 11.78 0.05
C SER A 142 28.49 11.78 -1.36
N ARG A 143 29.33 11.49 -2.36
CA ARG A 143 28.84 11.16 -3.72
C ARG A 143 28.42 9.70 -3.68
N ARG A 144 27.13 9.45 -3.69
CA ARG A 144 26.60 8.09 -3.77
C ARG A 144 26.55 7.68 -5.23
N LEU A 145 27.28 6.66 -5.59
CA LEU A 145 27.17 5.96 -6.86
C LEU A 145 27.14 4.48 -6.56
N GLU A 146 26.03 3.84 -6.87
CA GLU A 146 25.86 2.40 -6.77
C GLU A 146 25.49 1.89 -8.16
N ILE A 147 26.17 0.83 -8.61
CA ILE A 147 25.89 0.16 -9.88
C ILE A 147 25.75 -1.32 -9.55
N LEU A 148 24.59 -1.88 -9.85
CA LEU A 148 24.22 -3.26 -9.55
C LEU A 148 23.83 -3.99 -10.83
N PRO A 149 24.78 -4.62 -11.56
CA PRO A 149 24.44 -5.57 -12.61
C PRO A 149 23.88 -6.85 -11.99
N PHE A 150 22.88 -7.43 -12.61
CA PHE A 150 22.31 -8.70 -12.19
C PHE A 150 22.02 -9.62 -13.36
N SER A 151 22.00 -10.92 -13.09
CA SER A 151 21.56 -11.95 -14.01
C SER A 151 20.62 -12.91 -13.32
N LEU A 152 19.59 -13.34 -14.02
CA LEU A 152 18.62 -14.31 -13.55
C LEU A 152 18.55 -15.50 -14.50
N GLY A 153 18.55 -16.72 -13.94
CA GLY A 153 18.18 -17.93 -14.64
C GLY A 153 16.86 -18.46 -14.09
N LYS A 154 15.93 -18.85 -14.97
CA LYS A 154 14.60 -19.35 -14.61
C LYS A 154 14.38 -20.73 -15.22
N LEU A 155 13.86 -21.65 -14.44
CA LEU A 155 13.39 -22.95 -14.92
C LEU A 155 11.93 -23.12 -14.45
N ASN A 156 11.01 -23.15 -15.39
CA ASN A 156 9.63 -23.51 -15.12
C ASN A 156 9.43 -24.99 -15.48
N THR A 157 8.86 -25.74 -14.55
CA THR A 157 8.40 -27.10 -14.80
C THR A 157 6.89 -27.09 -14.96
N LEU A 158 6.41 -27.58 -16.09
CA LEU A 158 5.00 -27.59 -16.47
C LEU A 158 4.61 -29.03 -16.83
N GLU A 159 3.31 -29.30 -16.84
CA GLU A 159 2.81 -30.55 -17.39
C GLU A 159 3.15 -30.65 -18.88
N GLU A 160 3.66 -31.80 -19.30
CA GLU A 160 3.94 -32.07 -20.71
C GLU A 160 2.63 -32.22 -21.48
N ILE A 161 2.42 -31.35 -22.47
CA ILE A 161 1.26 -31.43 -23.34
C ILE A 161 1.71 -32.00 -24.69
N PRO A 162 1.28 -33.23 -25.06
CA PRO A 162 1.67 -33.86 -26.31
C PRO A 162 1.34 -32.95 -27.51
N GLY A 163 2.34 -32.74 -28.36
CA GLY A 163 2.19 -31.88 -29.55
C GLY A 163 2.45 -30.39 -29.30
N ASN A 164 2.53 -29.94 -28.08
CA ASN A 164 2.82 -28.53 -27.76
C ASN A 164 4.32 -28.23 -27.91
N PRO A 165 4.75 -27.40 -28.89
CA PRO A 165 6.15 -27.13 -29.13
C PRO A 165 6.79 -26.29 -27.99
N TYR A 166 5.99 -25.59 -27.19
CA TYR A 166 6.45 -24.68 -26.13
C TYR A 166 6.66 -25.38 -24.77
N THR A 167 6.12 -26.58 -24.58
CA THR A 167 6.21 -27.38 -23.34
C THR A 167 6.66 -28.83 -23.60
N LYS A 168 7.40 -29.04 -24.69
CA LYS A 168 7.73 -30.37 -25.24
C LYS A 168 8.36 -31.36 -24.26
N ASP A 169 9.11 -30.85 -23.27
CA ASP A 169 9.80 -31.64 -22.24
C ASP A 169 9.31 -31.26 -20.83
N GLY A 170 8.17 -30.59 -20.71
CA GLY A 170 7.68 -30.08 -19.41
C GLY A 170 8.63 -29.07 -18.76
N ARG A 171 9.62 -28.52 -19.48
CA ARG A 171 10.62 -27.59 -18.95
C ARG A 171 10.77 -26.37 -19.85
N VAL A 172 10.67 -25.20 -19.26
CA VAL A 172 10.88 -23.93 -19.96
C VAL A 172 12.00 -23.16 -19.27
N TRP A 173 13.13 -23.01 -19.99
CA TRP A 173 14.26 -22.22 -19.53
C TRP A 173 14.11 -20.77 -19.90
N GLY A 174 14.48 -19.88 -18.99
CA GLY A 174 14.57 -18.45 -19.21
C GLY A 174 15.87 -17.89 -18.63
N ALA A 175 16.37 -16.82 -19.21
CA ALA A 175 17.48 -16.05 -18.66
C ALA A 175 17.23 -14.56 -18.88
N ASN A 176 17.62 -13.74 -17.92
CA ASN A 176 17.52 -12.30 -18.01
C ASN A 176 18.80 -11.64 -17.48
N LEU A 177 19.14 -10.48 -18.05
CA LEU A 177 20.25 -9.63 -17.63
C LEU A 177 19.71 -8.20 -17.45
N GLY A 178 20.06 -7.55 -16.37
CA GLY A 178 19.66 -6.18 -16.10
C GLY A 178 20.72 -5.39 -15.35
N LEU A 179 20.44 -4.11 -15.19
CA LEU A 179 21.34 -3.16 -14.55
C LEU A 179 20.53 -2.15 -13.75
N ASP A 180 20.85 -2.01 -12.47
CA ASP A 180 20.38 -0.92 -11.63
C ASP A 180 21.53 0.05 -11.35
N ALA A 181 21.22 1.34 -11.35
CA ALA A 181 22.18 2.39 -11.00
C ALA A 181 21.50 3.43 -10.08
N LYS A 182 22.18 3.82 -9.03
CA LYS A 182 21.75 4.88 -8.12
C LYS A 182 22.82 5.96 -8.04
N ILE A 183 22.43 7.19 -8.34
CA ILE A 183 23.31 8.35 -8.44
C ILE A 183 22.81 9.45 -7.52
N GLY A 184 23.56 9.78 -6.49
CA GLY A 184 23.32 10.98 -5.67
C GLY A 184 23.68 12.25 -6.48
N VAL A 185 22.67 12.98 -6.96
CA VAL A 185 22.85 14.24 -7.69
C VAL A 185 23.25 15.35 -6.73
N SER A 186 22.69 15.33 -5.54
CA SER A 186 23.07 16.21 -4.42
C SER A 186 22.88 15.46 -3.10
N SER A 187 23.12 16.13 -1.97
CA SER A 187 22.78 15.56 -0.66
C SER A 187 21.28 15.26 -0.51
N ASN A 188 20.44 15.89 -1.31
CA ASN A 188 18.99 15.90 -1.18
C ASN A 188 18.27 15.09 -2.26
N PHE A 189 18.91 14.89 -3.41
CA PHE A 189 18.29 14.30 -4.58
C PHE A 189 19.07 13.13 -5.13
N THR A 190 18.35 12.10 -5.50
CA THR A 190 18.86 10.86 -6.08
C THR A 190 18.20 10.60 -7.43
N VAL A 191 18.97 10.09 -8.38
CA VAL A 191 18.48 9.48 -9.61
C VAL A 191 18.69 7.98 -9.50
N ASP A 192 17.63 7.22 -9.60
CA ASP A 192 17.64 5.75 -9.73
C ASP A 192 17.30 5.40 -11.18
N ILE A 193 18.06 4.52 -11.78
CA ILE A 193 17.86 4.06 -13.16
C ILE A 193 17.85 2.54 -13.14
N THR A 194 16.91 1.94 -13.84
CA THR A 194 16.90 0.51 -14.11
C THR A 194 16.75 0.24 -15.60
N VAL A 195 17.47 -0.72 -16.09
CA VAL A 195 17.43 -1.19 -17.48
C VAL A 195 17.14 -2.67 -17.47
N ASN A 196 16.08 -3.07 -18.16
CA ASN A 196 15.63 -4.45 -18.24
C ASN A 196 15.46 -5.12 -16.86
N PRO A 197 14.73 -4.49 -15.91
CA PRO A 197 14.54 -5.05 -14.58
C PRO A 197 13.85 -6.42 -14.67
N ASP A 198 14.25 -7.30 -13.78
CA ASP A 198 13.61 -8.60 -13.60
C ASP A 198 13.03 -8.72 -12.20
N PHE A 199 11.87 -9.32 -12.11
CA PHE A 199 11.12 -9.45 -10.86
C PHE A 199 11.19 -10.87 -10.28
N GLY A 200 12.00 -11.74 -10.84
CA GLY A 200 12.20 -13.11 -10.37
C GLY A 200 12.84 -13.22 -8.99
N GLN A 201 13.45 -12.15 -8.49
CA GLN A 201 13.96 -12.06 -7.11
C GLN A 201 12.91 -11.64 -6.08
N VAL A 202 11.70 -11.29 -6.53
CA VAL A 202 10.59 -10.84 -5.68
C VAL A 202 9.68 -12.03 -5.41
N GLU A 203 9.16 -12.13 -4.19
CA GLU A 203 8.16 -13.14 -3.86
C GLU A 203 6.95 -13.00 -4.79
N SER A 204 6.47 -14.13 -5.31
CA SER A 204 5.23 -14.15 -6.11
C SER A 204 4.05 -13.66 -5.29
N ASP A 205 3.10 -13.02 -5.98
CA ASP A 205 1.85 -12.64 -5.34
C ASP A 205 1.05 -13.89 -4.93
N PRO A 206 0.31 -13.84 -3.82
CA PRO A 206 -0.50 -14.97 -3.40
C PRO A 206 -1.54 -15.31 -4.48
N SER A 207 -1.76 -16.59 -4.71
CA SER A 207 -2.83 -17.04 -5.59
C SER A 207 -4.18 -16.73 -4.95
N VAL A 208 -4.98 -15.92 -5.63
CA VAL A 208 -6.32 -15.52 -5.17
C VAL A 208 -7.34 -15.93 -6.23
N MET A 209 -8.37 -16.68 -5.83
CA MET A 209 -9.53 -16.91 -6.67
C MET A 209 -10.45 -15.69 -6.58
N ASN A 210 -10.36 -14.82 -7.57
CA ASN A 210 -11.18 -13.60 -7.62
C ASN A 210 -12.51 -13.90 -8.35
N LEU A 211 -13.59 -14.00 -7.60
CA LEU A 211 -14.95 -14.19 -8.13
C LEU A 211 -15.69 -12.87 -8.35
N THR A 212 -15.07 -11.73 -7.98
CA THR A 212 -15.65 -10.41 -8.15
C THR A 212 -15.41 -9.87 -9.56
N ALA A 213 -16.13 -8.81 -9.92
CA ALA A 213 -15.89 -8.08 -11.17
C ALA A 213 -14.73 -7.08 -11.08
N PHE A 214 -14.07 -6.97 -9.92
CA PHE A 214 -13.05 -5.98 -9.64
C PHE A 214 -11.65 -6.59 -9.64
N GLU A 215 -10.66 -5.80 -10.03
CA GLU A 215 -9.25 -6.17 -10.00
C GLU A 215 -8.75 -6.35 -8.56
N THR A 216 -7.95 -7.41 -8.34
CA THR A 216 -7.27 -7.61 -7.06
C THR A 216 -6.11 -6.62 -6.91
N PHE A 217 -6.07 -5.91 -5.79
CA PHE A 217 -4.95 -5.04 -5.47
C PHE A 217 -3.80 -5.85 -4.86
N TYR A 218 -2.60 -5.68 -5.41
CA TYR A 218 -1.37 -6.26 -4.86
C TYR A 218 -0.40 -5.15 -4.47
N GLU A 219 0.20 -5.27 -3.31
CA GLU A 219 1.25 -4.35 -2.88
C GLU A 219 2.48 -4.42 -3.80
N GLU A 220 3.18 -3.29 -3.95
CA GLU A 220 4.44 -3.25 -4.69
C GLU A 220 5.53 -4.01 -3.93
N LYS A 221 6.30 -4.82 -4.63
CA LYS A 221 7.42 -5.59 -4.08
C LYS A 221 8.74 -5.34 -4.84
N ARG A 222 8.68 -4.66 -5.97
CA ARG A 222 9.84 -4.42 -6.83
C ARG A 222 10.72 -3.31 -6.27
N PRO A 223 12.01 -3.55 -5.96
CA PRO A 223 12.87 -2.61 -5.23
C PRO A 223 12.96 -1.22 -5.87
N PHE A 224 13.00 -1.13 -7.20
CA PHE A 224 13.04 0.14 -7.91
C PHE A 224 11.83 1.03 -7.59
N PHE A 225 10.64 0.47 -7.50
CA PHE A 225 9.41 1.22 -7.23
C PHE A 225 9.17 1.44 -5.74
N LEU A 226 9.66 0.54 -4.87
CA LEU A 226 9.50 0.66 -3.41
C LEU A 226 10.27 1.85 -2.85
N GLU A 227 11.51 2.04 -3.26
CA GLU A 227 12.33 3.11 -2.69
C GLU A 227 11.76 4.50 -3.02
N GLY A 228 11.47 5.28 -1.98
CA GLY A 228 10.88 6.62 -2.09
C GLY A 228 9.43 6.63 -2.58
N LEU A 229 8.73 5.51 -2.53
CA LEU A 229 7.31 5.38 -2.91
C LEU A 229 6.43 6.41 -2.16
N THR A 230 6.80 6.73 -0.93
CA THR A 230 6.10 7.69 -0.08
C THR A 230 6.00 9.11 -0.69
N ILE A 231 6.98 9.51 -1.53
CA ILE A 231 6.90 10.79 -2.26
C ILE A 231 5.75 10.76 -3.28
N PHE A 232 5.49 9.60 -3.89
CA PHE A 232 4.48 9.41 -4.92
C PHE A 232 3.13 8.99 -4.36
N ASP A 233 2.98 8.95 -3.03
CA ASP A 233 1.71 8.58 -2.40
C ASP A 233 0.68 9.71 -2.57
N TYR A 234 -0.37 9.41 -3.34
CA TYR A 234 -1.54 10.25 -3.51
C TYR A 234 -2.79 9.34 -3.49
N LYS A 235 -3.29 9.10 -2.29
CA LYS A 235 -4.44 8.22 -2.05
C LYS A 235 -5.56 8.99 -1.36
N PHE A 236 -6.79 8.68 -1.70
CA PHE A 236 -7.99 9.06 -0.94
C PHE A 236 -8.98 7.90 -1.03
N ASP A 237 -9.53 7.51 0.11
CA ASP A 237 -10.31 6.29 0.27
C ASP A 237 -9.55 5.08 -0.34
N GLN A 238 -10.18 4.35 -1.25
CA GLN A 238 -9.57 3.21 -1.94
C GLN A 238 -8.90 3.59 -3.28
N GLN A 239 -8.88 4.88 -3.64
CA GLN A 239 -8.34 5.36 -4.91
C GLN A 239 -6.90 5.82 -4.77
N SER A 240 -6.10 5.59 -5.81
CA SER A 240 -4.72 6.05 -5.92
C SER A 240 -4.42 6.58 -7.32
N LEU A 241 -3.75 7.74 -7.43
CA LEU A 241 -3.31 8.27 -8.71
C LEU A 241 -2.11 7.53 -9.29
N PHE A 242 -1.34 6.87 -8.45
CA PHE A 242 -0.20 6.05 -8.88
C PHE A 242 -0.25 4.68 -8.23
N TYR A 243 -0.27 3.66 -9.08
CA TYR A 243 -0.16 2.27 -8.74
C TYR A 243 0.93 1.63 -9.61
N SER A 244 2.11 1.50 -9.07
CA SER A 244 3.32 1.10 -9.82
C SER A 244 3.20 -0.24 -10.54
N ARG A 245 2.31 -1.15 -10.07
CA ARG A 245 2.02 -2.44 -10.71
C ARG A 245 1.41 -2.32 -12.11
N ARG A 246 0.90 -1.13 -12.49
CA ARG A 246 0.47 -0.84 -13.86
C ARG A 246 1.65 -0.88 -14.84
N ILE A 247 2.85 -0.53 -14.39
CA ILE A 247 4.06 -0.56 -15.21
C ILE A 247 4.58 -1.99 -15.25
N GLY A 248 4.54 -2.61 -16.43
CA GLY A 248 5.00 -3.99 -16.62
C GLY A 248 3.96 -5.05 -16.19
N HIS A 249 2.68 -4.73 -16.21
CA HIS A 249 1.57 -5.68 -15.95
C HIS A 249 1.53 -6.82 -16.98
N SER A 250 0.70 -7.83 -16.76
CA SER A 250 0.42 -8.87 -17.76
C SER A 250 -0.15 -8.27 -19.04
N PRO A 251 0.17 -8.82 -20.22
CA PRO A 251 -0.35 -8.28 -21.48
C PRO A 251 -1.87 -8.12 -21.48
N SER A 252 -2.35 -7.01 -22.05
CA SER A 252 -3.76 -6.61 -22.04
C SER A 252 -4.64 -7.50 -22.92
N ARG A 253 -4.06 -8.06 -23.99
CA ARG A 253 -4.77 -8.96 -24.91
C ARG A 253 -4.49 -10.42 -24.57
N THR A 254 -5.55 -11.20 -24.38
CA THR A 254 -5.47 -12.66 -24.30
C THR A 254 -5.72 -13.28 -25.67
N VAL A 255 -4.82 -14.16 -26.12
CA VAL A 255 -5.01 -14.94 -27.33
C VAL A 255 -5.62 -16.29 -26.93
N PRO A 256 -6.86 -16.59 -27.34
CA PRO A 256 -7.50 -17.86 -27.00
C PRO A 256 -6.76 -19.03 -27.67
N ALA A 257 -6.59 -20.12 -26.94
CA ALA A 257 -6.16 -21.38 -27.51
C ALA A 257 -7.34 -22.00 -28.28
N LEU A 258 -7.16 -22.26 -29.56
CA LEU A 258 -8.10 -23.02 -30.39
C LEU A 258 -7.71 -24.50 -30.36
N ASP A 259 -8.64 -25.38 -30.71
CA ASP A 259 -8.47 -26.85 -30.55
C ASP A 259 -7.18 -27.40 -31.17
N ASP A 260 -6.71 -26.81 -32.27
CA ASP A 260 -5.50 -27.23 -32.98
C ASP A 260 -4.34 -26.24 -32.89
N HIS A 261 -4.38 -25.32 -31.92
CA HIS A 261 -3.35 -24.27 -31.79
C HIS A 261 -2.77 -24.24 -30.36
N TYR A 262 -1.46 -24.09 -30.28
CA TYR A 262 -0.75 -23.87 -29.04
C TYR A 262 -0.34 -22.41 -28.93
N VAL A 263 -0.62 -21.80 -27.78
CA VAL A 263 -0.31 -20.39 -27.51
C VAL A 263 0.68 -20.27 -26.37
N LYS A 264 1.73 -19.49 -26.57
CA LYS A 264 2.66 -19.07 -25.53
C LYS A 264 2.65 -17.56 -25.42
N SER A 265 1.94 -17.04 -24.42
CA SER A 265 1.90 -15.62 -24.08
C SER A 265 2.99 -15.27 -23.05
N PRO A 266 3.56 -14.06 -23.08
CA PRO A 266 4.38 -13.55 -21.99
C PRO A 266 3.56 -13.44 -20.70
N ASP A 267 4.17 -13.77 -19.56
CA ASP A 267 3.53 -13.61 -18.24
C ASP A 267 3.38 -12.13 -17.86
N MET A 268 4.36 -11.31 -18.24
CA MET A 268 4.47 -9.89 -17.89
C MET A 268 5.02 -9.09 -19.06
N THR A 269 4.65 -7.82 -19.13
CA THR A 269 5.17 -6.87 -20.10
C THR A 269 6.57 -6.42 -19.69
N LYS A 270 7.51 -6.51 -20.60
CA LYS A 270 8.91 -6.17 -20.35
C LYS A 270 9.10 -4.66 -20.18
N ILE A 271 9.66 -4.23 -19.07
CA ILE A 271 10.13 -2.86 -18.88
C ILE A 271 11.51 -2.72 -19.58
N ILE A 272 11.58 -1.86 -20.58
CA ILE A 272 12.86 -1.58 -21.28
C ILE A 272 13.78 -0.82 -20.34
N SER A 273 13.26 0.27 -19.77
CA SER A 273 13.98 1.11 -18.82
C SER A 273 13.02 1.90 -17.95
N ALA A 274 13.46 2.24 -16.75
CA ALA A 274 12.81 3.22 -15.92
C ALA A 274 13.84 4.11 -15.24
N ALA A 275 13.49 5.39 -15.06
CA ALA A 275 14.28 6.36 -14.33
C ALA A 275 13.40 7.06 -13.28
N LYS A 276 13.95 7.24 -12.09
CA LYS A 276 13.28 7.91 -10.98
C LYS A 276 14.19 8.98 -10.40
N PHE A 277 13.73 10.21 -10.38
CA PHE A 277 14.35 11.32 -9.67
C PHE A 277 13.51 11.63 -8.43
N SER A 278 14.13 11.65 -7.25
CA SER A 278 13.40 11.89 -6.01
C SER A 278 14.24 12.59 -4.96
N GLY A 279 13.62 13.40 -4.14
CA GLY A 279 14.28 14.03 -3.01
C GLY A 279 13.44 15.10 -2.33
N THR A 280 13.96 15.56 -1.17
CA THR A 280 13.33 16.61 -0.37
C THR A 280 14.40 17.63 0.05
N THR A 281 14.12 18.92 -0.14
CA THR A 281 15.02 20.00 0.31
C THR A 281 14.86 20.25 1.81
N SER A 282 15.88 20.86 2.41
CA SER A 282 15.83 21.32 3.82
C SER A 282 14.73 22.35 4.11
N GLU A 283 14.14 22.94 3.07
CA GLU A 283 13.02 23.87 3.18
C GLU A 283 11.66 23.16 3.02
N GLY A 284 11.63 21.82 3.01
CA GLY A 284 10.42 21.03 2.94
C GLY A 284 9.77 20.95 1.55
N LEU A 285 10.52 21.21 0.46
CA LEU A 285 10.06 20.93 -0.90
C LEU A 285 10.45 19.50 -1.28
N SER A 286 9.46 18.65 -1.49
CA SER A 286 9.63 17.29 -2.02
C SER A 286 9.29 17.26 -3.51
N VAL A 287 10.11 16.58 -4.30
CA VAL A 287 9.92 16.41 -5.74
C VAL A 287 10.16 14.94 -6.09
N GLY A 288 9.27 14.38 -6.88
CA GLY A 288 9.39 13.05 -7.44
C GLY A 288 9.05 13.06 -8.92
N LEU A 289 9.83 12.37 -9.72
CA LEU A 289 9.58 12.14 -11.14
C LEU A 289 9.91 10.68 -11.46
N ILE A 290 8.99 9.96 -12.07
CA ILE A 290 9.23 8.62 -12.62
C ILE A 290 8.91 8.65 -14.10
N GLN A 291 9.81 8.12 -14.92
CA GLN A 291 9.54 7.78 -16.30
C GLN A 291 9.87 6.33 -16.54
N SER A 292 9.00 5.61 -17.27
CA SER A 292 9.23 4.21 -17.64
C SER A 292 8.72 3.94 -19.05
N VAL A 293 9.39 3.03 -19.74
CA VAL A 293 8.99 2.57 -21.08
C VAL A 293 8.91 1.06 -21.05
N THR A 294 7.76 0.52 -21.50
CA THR A 294 7.55 -0.92 -21.69
C THR A 294 7.58 -1.30 -23.16
N ALA A 295 7.95 -2.54 -23.45
CA ALA A 295 8.11 -3.05 -24.82
C ALA A 295 6.76 -3.44 -25.45
N ASN A 296 6.75 -3.55 -26.78
CA ASN A 296 5.73 -4.39 -27.42
C ASN A 296 5.91 -5.85 -27.01
N GLU A 297 4.79 -6.50 -26.67
CA GLU A 297 4.81 -7.93 -26.37
C GLU A 297 4.02 -8.73 -27.41
N PHE A 298 4.48 -9.96 -27.65
CA PHE A 298 3.93 -10.86 -28.64
C PHE A 298 3.69 -12.25 -28.07
N ALA A 299 2.47 -12.75 -28.20
CA ALA A 299 2.20 -14.18 -28.04
C ALA A 299 2.72 -14.95 -29.28
N ARG A 300 3.25 -16.13 -29.04
CA ARG A 300 3.63 -17.08 -30.09
C ARG A 300 2.51 -18.10 -30.22
N VAL A 301 2.05 -18.30 -31.44
CA VAL A 301 0.98 -19.24 -31.78
C VAL A 301 1.55 -20.26 -32.76
N SER A 302 1.43 -21.54 -32.44
CA SER A 302 1.78 -22.65 -33.34
C SER A 302 0.50 -23.36 -33.78
N ASP A 303 0.30 -23.50 -35.08
CA ASP A 303 -0.81 -24.28 -35.63
C ASP A 303 -0.54 -25.81 -35.59
N ALA A 304 -1.52 -26.61 -35.98
CA ALA A 304 -1.44 -28.07 -36.03
C ALA A 304 -0.35 -28.60 -36.97
N LEU A 305 0.11 -27.78 -37.93
CA LEU A 305 1.19 -28.13 -38.86
C LEU A 305 2.57 -27.71 -38.34
N GLY A 306 2.65 -27.06 -37.18
CA GLY A 306 3.87 -26.55 -36.60
C GLY A 306 4.33 -25.21 -37.16
N ASN A 307 3.50 -24.49 -37.93
CA ASN A 307 3.84 -23.14 -38.37
C ASN A 307 3.69 -22.17 -37.19
N GLU A 308 4.71 -21.36 -36.95
CA GLU A 308 4.68 -20.36 -35.89
C GLU A 308 4.31 -18.98 -36.44
N SER A 309 3.44 -18.28 -35.72
CA SER A 309 3.10 -16.87 -35.94
C SER A 309 3.26 -16.08 -34.63
N LYS A 310 3.35 -14.75 -34.77
CA LYS A 310 3.39 -13.84 -33.62
C LYS A 310 2.19 -12.93 -33.65
N VAL A 311 1.50 -12.82 -32.52
CA VAL A 311 0.34 -11.95 -32.34
C VAL A 311 0.70 -10.91 -31.31
N LYS A 312 0.52 -9.63 -31.63
CA LYS A 312 0.79 -8.54 -30.70
C LYS A 312 -0.25 -8.56 -29.56
N VAL A 313 0.23 -8.53 -28.32
CA VAL A 313 -0.63 -8.64 -27.12
C VAL A 313 -0.51 -7.44 -26.20
N GLU A 314 0.52 -6.62 -26.37
CA GLU A 314 0.71 -5.36 -25.63
C GLU A 314 1.45 -4.34 -26.50
N PRO A 315 1.05 -3.05 -26.52
CA PRO A 315 1.73 -2.01 -27.27
C PRO A 315 2.93 -1.46 -26.47
N LEU A 316 3.91 -0.88 -27.17
CA LEU A 316 4.93 -0.04 -26.54
C LEU A 316 4.23 1.11 -25.80
N THR A 317 4.54 1.26 -24.51
CA THR A 317 3.87 2.24 -23.66
C THR A 317 4.89 3.08 -22.90
N ASN A 318 4.68 4.39 -22.88
CA ASN A 318 5.41 5.34 -22.08
C ASN A 318 4.57 5.78 -20.88
N TYR A 319 5.17 5.75 -19.69
CA TYR A 319 4.57 6.15 -18.43
C TYR A 319 5.36 7.29 -17.82
N LEU A 320 4.66 8.32 -17.34
CA LEU A 320 5.25 9.46 -16.64
C LEU A 320 4.45 9.74 -15.37
N VAL A 321 5.15 9.92 -14.24
CA VAL A 321 4.59 10.33 -12.95
C VAL A 321 5.39 11.52 -12.45
N GLY A 322 4.72 12.61 -12.12
CA GLY A 322 5.32 13.77 -11.48
C GLY A 322 4.60 14.13 -10.18
N ARG A 323 5.34 14.35 -9.11
CA ARG A 323 4.85 14.76 -7.80
C ARG A 323 5.65 15.91 -7.27
N ILE A 324 4.95 16.92 -6.77
CA ILE A 324 5.56 18.05 -6.04
C ILE A 324 4.75 18.30 -4.77
N GLN A 325 5.43 18.52 -3.66
CA GLN A 325 4.80 18.85 -2.40
C GLN A 325 5.67 19.82 -1.60
N LYS A 326 5.06 20.82 -0.99
CA LYS A 326 5.76 21.81 -0.17
C LYS A 326 5.11 21.91 1.21
N GLY A 327 5.93 21.79 2.25
CA GLY A 327 5.56 22.06 3.63
C GLY A 327 5.84 23.52 4.01
N TYR A 328 4.92 24.11 4.78
CA TYR A 328 5.01 25.46 5.34
C TYR A 328 4.76 25.42 6.85
N ASN A 329 5.20 26.46 7.57
CA ASN A 329 4.92 26.66 8.99
C ASN A 329 5.29 25.43 9.84
N ALA A 330 6.52 24.94 9.72
CA ALA A 330 7.02 23.73 10.40
C ALA A 330 6.10 22.50 10.19
N GLY A 331 5.63 22.30 8.95
CA GLY A 331 4.80 21.17 8.57
C GLY A 331 3.33 21.29 8.97
N ASN A 332 2.87 22.45 9.47
CA ASN A 332 1.44 22.66 9.75
C ASN A 332 0.60 22.73 8.49
N THR A 333 1.18 23.16 7.38
CA THR A 333 0.49 23.25 6.09
C THR A 333 1.30 22.51 5.05
N MET A 334 0.67 21.59 4.34
CA MET A 334 1.25 20.88 3.20
C MET A 334 0.38 21.13 1.97
N ILE A 335 1.02 21.52 0.87
CA ILE A 335 0.34 21.72 -0.42
C ILE A 335 1.08 20.89 -1.46
N GLY A 336 0.36 20.16 -2.27
CA GLY A 336 0.96 19.29 -3.26
C GLY A 336 0.16 19.18 -4.55
N GLY A 337 0.81 18.64 -5.56
CA GLY A 337 0.18 18.27 -6.82
C GLY A 337 0.86 17.05 -7.44
N MET A 338 0.07 16.25 -8.13
CA MET A 338 0.52 15.07 -8.85
C MET A 338 -0.01 15.09 -10.28
N PHE A 339 0.79 14.58 -11.18
CA PHE A 339 0.41 14.37 -12.58
C PHE A 339 0.87 12.99 -13.02
N THR A 340 0.02 12.29 -13.77
CA THR A 340 0.38 11.03 -14.42
C THR A 340 -0.01 11.05 -15.89
N SER A 341 0.77 10.33 -16.71
CA SER A 341 0.51 10.17 -18.13
C SER A 341 0.86 8.75 -18.57
N THR A 342 -0.05 8.14 -19.32
CA THR A 342 0.17 6.88 -20.03
C THR A 342 -0.07 7.13 -21.51
N ASN A 343 0.93 6.80 -22.35
CA ASN A 343 0.86 7.00 -23.80
C ASN A 343 1.20 5.67 -24.48
N ARG A 344 0.27 5.11 -25.23
CA ARG A 344 0.40 3.82 -25.93
C ARG A 344 0.60 4.04 -27.43
N MET A 345 1.52 3.31 -28.02
CA MET A 345 1.72 3.29 -29.48
C MET A 345 0.88 2.15 -30.08
N ILE A 346 -0.39 2.40 -30.30
CA ILE A 346 -1.35 1.43 -30.84
C ILE A 346 -1.24 1.46 -32.37
N ASP A 347 -0.64 0.43 -32.95
CA ASP A 347 -0.42 0.23 -34.38
C ASP A 347 -1.03 -1.11 -34.88
N ASP A 348 -1.76 -1.81 -34.02
CA ASP A 348 -2.45 -3.06 -34.30
C ASP A 348 -3.96 -2.88 -34.02
N PRO A 349 -4.85 -3.09 -35.00
CA PRO A 349 -6.30 -2.93 -34.82
C PRO A 349 -6.86 -3.77 -33.65
N GLU A 350 -6.27 -4.91 -33.38
CA GLU A 350 -6.70 -5.81 -32.31
C GLU A 350 -6.38 -5.27 -30.90
N LEU A 351 -5.66 -4.15 -30.80
CA LEU A 351 -5.37 -3.45 -29.55
C LEU A 351 -6.13 -2.12 -29.43
N GLU A 352 -7.00 -1.77 -30.38
CA GLU A 352 -7.81 -0.55 -30.37
C GLU A 352 -8.80 -0.48 -29.20
N PHE A 353 -8.99 -1.58 -28.47
CA PHE A 353 -9.76 -1.57 -27.22
C PHE A 353 -9.03 -0.88 -26.06
N LEU A 354 -7.75 -0.59 -26.20
CA LEU A 354 -6.96 0.20 -25.26
C LEU A 354 -7.06 1.70 -25.57
N ALA A 355 -7.00 2.53 -24.52
CA ALA A 355 -6.88 3.97 -24.70
C ALA A 355 -5.49 4.35 -25.26
N ASP A 356 -5.44 5.29 -26.20
CA ASP A 356 -4.18 5.82 -26.74
C ASP A 356 -3.42 6.59 -25.66
N ASN A 357 -4.13 7.50 -25.00
CA ASN A 357 -3.56 8.34 -23.98
C ASN A 357 -4.49 8.48 -22.76
N ALA A 358 -3.89 8.45 -21.57
CA ALA A 358 -4.55 8.74 -20.32
C ALA A 358 -3.74 9.74 -19.51
N PHE A 359 -4.38 10.79 -19.03
CA PHE A 359 -3.78 11.82 -18.21
C PHE A 359 -4.59 11.96 -16.93
N THR A 360 -3.90 11.99 -15.79
CA THR A 360 -4.53 12.36 -14.51
C THR A 360 -3.78 13.47 -13.83
N GLY A 361 -4.51 14.32 -13.11
CA GLY A 361 -3.94 15.38 -12.30
C GLY A 361 -4.61 15.44 -10.95
N GLY A 362 -3.83 15.68 -9.91
CA GLY A 362 -4.33 15.81 -8.54
C GLY A 362 -3.73 17.03 -7.84
N PHE A 363 -4.52 17.60 -6.93
CA PHE A 363 -4.10 18.66 -6.02
C PHE A 363 -4.49 18.27 -4.60
N ASP A 364 -3.58 18.47 -3.63
CA ASP A 364 -3.82 18.15 -2.22
C ASP A 364 -3.36 19.27 -1.29
N ILE A 365 -4.12 19.44 -0.21
CA ILE A 365 -3.79 20.32 0.90
C ILE A 365 -4.10 19.62 2.22
N LEU A 366 -3.15 19.67 3.14
CA LEU A 366 -3.32 19.30 4.54
C LEU A 366 -2.93 20.51 5.39
N HIS A 367 -3.83 20.93 6.28
CA HIS A 367 -3.56 22.02 7.20
C HIS A 367 -3.97 21.67 8.61
N HIS A 368 -3.05 21.88 9.56
CA HIS A 368 -3.27 21.70 10.98
C HIS A 368 -3.28 23.05 11.70
N TRP A 369 -4.13 23.17 12.72
CA TRP A 369 -4.16 24.34 13.62
C TRP A 369 -4.33 23.96 15.09
N ASN A 370 -4.20 24.93 15.98
CA ASN A 370 -4.33 24.77 17.43
C ASN A 370 -3.41 23.65 17.97
N ASP A 371 -2.09 23.82 17.80
CA ASP A 371 -1.06 22.83 18.15
C ASP A 371 -1.34 21.45 17.49
N LYS A 372 -1.75 21.48 16.24
CA LYS A 372 -2.09 20.30 15.42
C LYS A 372 -3.22 19.45 15.97
N LYS A 373 -4.05 19.99 16.86
CA LYS A 373 -5.22 19.27 17.38
C LYS A 373 -6.28 19.06 16.32
N PHE A 374 -6.47 20.05 15.46
CA PHE A 374 -7.45 20.02 14.39
C PHE A 374 -6.76 20.00 13.04
N PHE A 375 -7.44 19.43 12.05
CA PHE A 375 -6.93 19.37 10.68
C PHE A 375 -8.06 19.54 9.66
N ILE A 376 -7.67 19.98 8.47
CA ILE A 376 -8.42 19.83 7.23
C ILE A 376 -7.50 19.13 6.22
N ASN A 377 -8.01 18.11 5.56
CA ASN A 377 -7.34 17.39 4.50
C ASN A 377 -8.24 17.40 3.26
N ALA A 378 -7.79 18.01 2.18
CA ALA A 378 -8.56 18.08 0.96
C ALA A 378 -7.72 17.58 -0.22
N LYS A 379 -8.34 16.77 -1.08
CA LYS A 379 -7.76 16.21 -2.30
C LYS A 379 -8.75 16.36 -3.44
N LEU A 380 -8.26 16.76 -4.61
CA LEU A 380 -9.04 16.90 -5.83
C LEU A 380 -8.28 16.23 -6.96
N VAL A 381 -8.96 15.45 -7.77
CA VAL A 381 -8.38 14.78 -8.92
C VAL A 381 -9.22 15.01 -10.17
N GLY A 382 -8.58 14.97 -11.33
CA GLY A 382 -9.22 14.96 -12.62
C GLY A 382 -8.51 14.01 -13.57
N SER A 383 -9.28 13.41 -14.48
CA SER A 383 -8.77 12.52 -15.53
C SER A 383 -9.28 12.92 -16.89
N TYR A 384 -8.47 12.68 -17.90
CA TYR A 384 -8.83 12.78 -19.32
C TYR A 384 -8.18 11.62 -20.07
N ILE A 385 -9.01 10.81 -20.71
CA ILE A 385 -8.60 9.65 -21.50
C ILE A 385 -9.13 9.81 -22.91
N ASN A 386 -8.32 9.47 -23.92
CA ASN A 386 -8.74 9.43 -25.30
C ASN A 386 -8.25 8.17 -26.02
N GLY A 387 -8.99 7.75 -27.03
CA GLY A 387 -8.69 6.56 -27.81
C GLY A 387 -9.77 6.29 -28.86
N SER A 388 -9.78 5.08 -29.37
CA SER A 388 -10.79 4.61 -30.33
C SER A 388 -12.20 4.60 -29.71
N LYS A 389 -13.22 4.46 -30.54
CA LYS A 389 -14.60 4.24 -30.07
C LYS A 389 -14.73 2.95 -29.26
N GLU A 390 -13.99 1.90 -29.64
CA GLU A 390 -13.98 0.63 -28.94
C GLU A 390 -13.36 0.77 -27.53
N ALA A 391 -12.24 1.49 -27.41
CA ALA A 391 -11.65 1.80 -26.12
C ALA A 391 -12.62 2.56 -25.20
N MET A 392 -13.29 3.57 -25.74
CA MET A 392 -14.26 4.35 -24.94
C MET A 392 -15.50 3.57 -24.59
N LYS A 393 -15.96 2.65 -25.46
CA LYS A 393 -17.03 1.71 -25.15
C LYS A 393 -16.63 0.81 -23.98
N MET A 394 -15.46 0.18 -24.05
CA MET A 394 -14.92 -0.67 -22.97
C MET A 394 -14.84 0.08 -21.63
N LEU A 395 -14.41 1.33 -21.65
CA LEU A 395 -14.37 2.16 -20.43
C LEU A 395 -15.77 2.47 -19.89
N GLN A 396 -16.75 2.80 -20.74
CA GLN A 396 -18.12 3.05 -20.34
C GLN A 396 -18.79 1.79 -19.77
N GLU A 397 -18.48 0.61 -20.30
CA GLU A 397 -19.01 -0.69 -19.88
C GLU A 397 -18.21 -1.35 -18.73
N SER A 398 -17.11 -0.72 -18.27
CA SER A 398 -16.25 -1.29 -17.24
C SER A 398 -16.99 -1.49 -15.90
N SER A 399 -16.49 -2.44 -15.09
CA SER A 399 -17.03 -2.75 -13.75
C SER A 399 -17.05 -1.55 -12.81
N ALA A 400 -16.24 -0.53 -13.06
CA ALA A 400 -16.22 0.68 -12.25
C ALA A 400 -17.51 1.52 -12.38
N ARG A 401 -18.23 1.46 -13.52
CA ARG A 401 -19.30 2.41 -13.83
C ARG A 401 -20.54 1.86 -14.53
N TYR A 402 -20.43 0.90 -15.46
CA TYR A 402 -21.56 0.31 -16.22
C TYR A 402 -22.57 1.33 -16.74
N TYR A 403 -22.18 2.19 -17.68
CA TYR A 403 -23.07 3.22 -18.26
C TYR A 403 -24.30 2.63 -18.97
N GLN A 404 -24.19 1.40 -19.46
CA GLN A 404 -25.25 0.69 -20.20
C GLN A 404 -26.37 0.16 -19.29
N ARG A 405 -26.24 0.27 -17.94
CA ARG A 405 -27.25 -0.29 -17.04
C ARG A 405 -28.60 0.38 -17.20
N PRO A 406 -29.70 -0.39 -17.21
CA PRO A 406 -31.05 0.17 -17.33
C PRO A 406 -31.40 1.03 -16.11
N GLY A 407 -32.11 2.15 -16.35
CA GLY A 407 -32.52 3.06 -15.29
C GLY A 407 -31.50 4.11 -14.87
N ALA A 408 -30.32 4.12 -15.50
CA ALA A 408 -29.28 5.12 -15.26
C ALA A 408 -29.32 6.25 -16.34
N ASP A 409 -30.48 6.81 -16.61
CA ASP A 409 -30.70 7.80 -17.67
C ASP A 409 -29.91 9.11 -17.50
N TYR A 410 -29.33 9.33 -16.32
CA TYR A 410 -28.41 10.44 -16.04
C TYR A 410 -26.98 10.19 -16.56
N LEU A 411 -26.65 8.97 -17.00
CA LEU A 411 -25.39 8.60 -17.61
C LEU A 411 -25.49 8.72 -19.12
N ASP A 412 -24.56 9.44 -19.73
CA ASP A 412 -24.48 9.61 -21.18
C ASP A 412 -23.69 8.46 -21.81
N TYR A 413 -24.38 7.33 -22.11
CA TYR A 413 -23.80 6.18 -22.80
C TYR A 413 -23.76 6.43 -24.30
N ASP A 414 -22.57 6.78 -24.84
CA ASP A 414 -22.36 7.14 -26.24
C ASP A 414 -21.32 6.23 -26.92
N LEU A 415 -21.76 5.41 -27.88
CA LEU A 415 -20.91 4.50 -28.65
C LEU A 415 -19.99 5.21 -29.65
N ASN A 416 -20.21 6.51 -29.91
CA ASN A 416 -19.36 7.32 -30.79
C ASN A 416 -18.29 8.12 -30.03
N ARG A 417 -18.28 8.02 -28.74
CA ARG A 417 -17.33 8.72 -27.88
C ARG A 417 -15.89 8.31 -28.19
N THR A 418 -14.98 9.28 -28.23
CA THR A 418 -13.53 9.07 -28.40
C THR A 418 -12.70 9.62 -27.24
N SER A 419 -13.35 10.16 -26.22
CA SER A 419 -12.71 10.60 -24.99
C SER A 419 -13.65 10.50 -23.80
N LEU A 420 -13.09 10.30 -22.62
CA LEU A 420 -13.80 10.28 -21.34
C LEU A 420 -13.05 11.18 -20.35
N SER A 421 -13.78 11.97 -19.58
CA SER A 421 -13.20 12.82 -18.54
C SER A 421 -14.07 12.81 -17.29
N GLY A 422 -13.42 12.99 -16.16
CA GLY A 422 -14.11 13.05 -14.88
C GLY A 422 -13.27 13.67 -13.78
N THR A 423 -13.91 13.89 -12.65
CA THR A 423 -13.29 14.46 -11.47
C THR A 423 -13.67 13.67 -10.23
N GLY A 424 -12.86 13.73 -9.21
CA GLY A 424 -13.11 13.15 -7.90
C GLY A 424 -12.40 13.94 -6.82
N GLY A 425 -12.73 13.66 -5.58
CA GLY A 425 -12.05 14.31 -4.48
C GLY A 425 -12.64 13.94 -3.13
N LYS A 426 -11.92 14.37 -2.09
CA LYS A 426 -12.32 14.20 -0.69
C LYS A 426 -11.97 15.47 0.10
N VAL A 427 -12.85 15.88 0.96
CA VAL A 427 -12.58 16.89 1.99
C VAL A 427 -12.93 16.30 3.34
N GLU A 428 -11.97 16.30 4.24
CA GLU A 428 -12.10 15.82 5.60
C GLU A 428 -11.71 16.92 6.58
N ILE A 429 -12.47 17.10 7.64
CA ILE A 429 -12.17 18.02 8.73
C ILE A 429 -12.38 17.30 10.06
N GLY A 430 -11.49 17.51 11.00
CA GLY A 430 -11.58 16.78 12.25
C GLY A 430 -10.63 17.25 13.35
N LYS A 431 -10.74 16.55 14.47
CA LYS A 431 -9.81 16.61 15.60
C LYS A 431 -9.02 15.31 15.66
N GLY A 432 -7.74 15.35 15.29
CA GLY A 432 -6.83 14.19 15.27
C GLY A 432 -5.98 14.03 16.52
N ALA A 433 -5.76 15.12 17.30
CA ALA A 433 -4.87 15.09 18.45
C ALA A 433 -5.46 15.84 19.66
N GLY A 434 -4.87 15.65 20.84
CA GLY A 434 -5.22 16.32 22.09
C GLY A 434 -6.46 15.74 22.81
N GLY A 435 -6.22 15.11 23.95
CA GLY A 435 -7.26 14.50 24.81
C GLY A 435 -7.68 13.10 24.37
N ASN A 436 -8.76 12.61 24.94
CA ASN A 436 -9.25 11.23 24.76
C ASN A 436 -10.17 11.07 23.53
N TRP A 437 -10.74 12.15 23.04
CA TRP A 437 -11.70 12.17 21.96
C TRP A 437 -11.06 12.65 20.66
N LYS A 438 -11.22 11.85 19.60
CA LYS A 438 -10.95 12.21 18.20
C LYS A 438 -12.26 12.11 17.42
N TYR A 439 -12.42 12.91 16.40
CA TYR A 439 -13.58 12.85 15.52
C TYR A 439 -13.28 13.52 14.18
N SER A 440 -13.90 13.03 13.14
CA SER A 440 -13.84 13.65 11.81
C SER A 440 -15.15 13.48 11.04
N THR A 441 -15.34 14.34 10.06
CA THR A 441 -16.35 14.19 9.03
C THR A 441 -15.69 14.40 7.68
N ALA A 442 -16.08 13.59 6.70
CA ALA A 442 -15.57 13.68 5.34
C ALA A 442 -16.71 13.60 4.33
N ILE A 443 -16.50 14.26 3.20
CA ILE A 443 -17.30 14.08 1.98
C ILE A 443 -16.32 13.73 0.88
N SER A 444 -16.58 12.66 0.15
CA SER A 444 -15.87 12.29 -1.07
C SER A 444 -16.84 12.13 -2.24
N PHE A 445 -16.32 12.27 -3.45
CA PHE A 445 -17.08 12.06 -4.68
C PHE A 445 -16.20 11.55 -5.80
N LEU A 446 -16.78 10.72 -6.66
CA LEU A 446 -16.16 10.13 -7.85
C LEU A 446 -17.18 10.26 -8.98
N THR A 447 -17.01 11.25 -9.87
CA THR A 447 -17.95 11.42 -10.98
C THR A 447 -17.97 10.20 -11.90
N PRO A 448 -19.06 9.94 -12.62
CA PRO A 448 -19.17 8.75 -13.48
C PRO A 448 -18.03 8.60 -14.50
N GLY A 449 -17.53 9.70 -15.04
CA GLY A 449 -16.47 9.70 -16.06
C GLY A 449 -15.04 9.66 -15.51
N LEU A 450 -14.84 9.64 -14.20
CA LEU A 450 -13.50 9.53 -13.64
C LEU A 450 -12.86 8.17 -13.96
N GLU A 451 -11.62 8.18 -14.44
CA GLU A 451 -10.83 6.98 -14.72
C GLU A 451 -9.38 7.17 -14.29
N LEU A 452 -8.88 6.27 -13.45
CA LEU A 452 -7.53 6.32 -12.91
C LEU A 452 -6.70 5.07 -13.26
N ASN A 453 -7.31 4.00 -13.77
CA ASN A 453 -6.69 2.67 -13.86
C ASN A 453 -5.57 2.52 -14.90
N ASP A 454 -5.33 3.51 -15.76
CA ASP A 454 -4.20 3.46 -16.69
C ASP A 454 -2.83 3.50 -15.98
N LEU A 455 -2.73 4.24 -14.87
CA LEU A 455 -1.51 4.31 -14.06
C LEU A 455 -1.80 4.40 -12.55
N GLY A 456 -3.05 4.56 -12.17
CA GLY A 456 -3.56 4.55 -10.81
C GLY A 456 -4.33 3.28 -10.48
N TYR A 457 -5.13 3.37 -9.42
CA TYR A 457 -6.03 2.30 -8.98
C TYR A 457 -7.37 2.90 -8.54
N MET A 458 -8.45 2.35 -9.08
CA MET A 458 -9.82 2.75 -8.77
C MET A 458 -10.76 1.54 -8.97
N ARG A 459 -11.64 1.29 -8.01
CA ARG A 459 -12.64 0.21 -8.10
C ARG A 459 -14.01 0.70 -8.54
N THR A 460 -14.35 1.94 -8.21
CA THR A 460 -15.70 2.48 -8.40
C THR A 460 -15.65 3.90 -8.92
N ALA A 461 -16.64 4.29 -9.69
CA ALA A 461 -17.02 5.65 -10.07
C ALA A 461 -18.52 5.82 -9.82
N ASP A 462 -19.06 7.01 -10.07
CA ASP A 462 -20.47 7.31 -9.86
C ASP A 462 -20.89 7.16 -8.38
N GLU A 463 -20.14 7.81 -7.49
CA GLU A 463 -20.36 7.70 -6.06
C GLU A 463 -20.13 9.04 -5.33
N ILE A 464 -20.99 9.36 -4.40
CA ILE A 464 -20.84 10.42 -3.41
C ILE A 464 -20.94 9.75 -2.04
N GLU A 465 -19.97 9.96 -1.18
CA GLU A 465 -19.93 9.36 0.16
C GLU A 465 -19.78 10.45 1.23
N ASN A 466 -20.52 10.30 2.33
CA ASN A 466 -20.29 11.01 3.57
C ASN A 466 -19.87 10.02 4.66
N GLN A 467 -18.74 10.28 5.30
CA GLN A 467 -18.15 9.47 6.37
C GLN A 467 -18.06 10.31 7.65
N ASN A 468 -18.47 9.75 8.77
CA ASN A 468 -18.36 10.35 10.08
C ASN A 468 -17.72 9.37 11.05
N GLU A 469 -16.72 9.82 11.79
CA GLU A 469 -16.00 9.01 12.75
C GLU A 469 -15.93 9.70 14.12
N ILE A 470 -16.07 8.92 15.17
CA ILE A 470 -15.80 9.34 16.54
C ILE A 470 -15.05 8.23 17.28
N LEU A 471 -13.95 8.58 17.92
CA LEU A 471 -13.08 7.67 18.63
C LEU A 471 -12.81 8.17 20.05
N TYR A 472 -13.09 7.35 21.04
CA TYR A 472 -12.62 7.54 22.43
C TYR A 472 -11.45 6.61 22.71
N GLN A 473 -10.34 7.15 23.20
CA GLN A 473 -9.17 6.35 23.60
C GLN A 473 -8.67 6.78 24.97
N THR A 474 -8.26 5.81 25.79
CA THR A 474 -7.65 6.11 27.09
C THR A 474 -6.17 6.42 26.94
N THR A 475 -5.69 7.45 27.63
CA THR A 475 -4.26 7.81 27.68
C THR A 475 -3.55 7.20 28.88
N LYS A 476 -4.31 6.69 29.85
CA LYS A 476 -3.84 6.04 31.08
C LYS A 476 -4.62 4.76 31.33
N PRO A 477 -4.05 3.77 32.06
CA PRO A 477 -4.78 2.57 32.45
C PRO A 477 -6.08 2.90 33.23
N VAL A 478 -7.18 2.23 32.87
CA VAL A 478 -8.50 2.41 33.46
C VAL A 478 -9.07 1.04 33.84
N SER A 479 -9.49 0.85 35.08
CA SER A 479 -10.05 -0.40 35.60
C SER A 479 -9.14 -1.59 35.28
N ILE A 480 -9.62 -2.61 34.56
CA ILE A 480 -8.87 -3.78 34.13
C ILE A 480 -8.04 -3.55 32.86
N PHE A 481 -8.27 -2.44 32.17
CA PHE A 481 -7.62 -2.13 30.89
C PHE A 481 -6.31 -1.37 31.11
N ARG A 482 -5.27 -1.76 30.39
CA ARG A 482 -4.04 -1.01 30.17
C ARG A 482 -4.23 0.06 29.09
N THR A 483 -4.89 -0.31 28.01
CA THR A 483 -5.36 0.59 26.94
C THR A 483 -6.79 0.22 26.56
N LEU A 484 -7.58 1.22 26.23
CA LEU A 484 -8.95 1.06 25.77
C LEU A 484 -9.23 2.09 24.68
N SER A 485 -9.80 1.62 23.58
CA SER A 485 -10.29 2.45 22.48
C SER A 485 -11.68 1.97 22.07
N VAL A 486 -12.59 2.90 21.87
CA VAL A 486 -13.96 2.66 21.39
C VAL A 486 -14.22 3.63 20.26
N GLY A 487 -14.51 3.11 19.07
CA GLY A 487 -14.80 3.87 17.86
C GLY A 487 -16.23 3.63 17.37
N PHE A 488 -16.80 4.65 16.75
CA PHE A 488 -18.01 4.52 15.94
C PHE A 488 -17.76 5.23 14.62
N GLU A 489 -18.00 4.52 13.52
CA GLU A 489 -17.97 5.04 12.17
C GLU A 489 -19.36 4.91 11.54
N GLN A 490 -19.75 5.93 10.78
CA GLN A 490 -20.98 5.92 10.00
C GLN A 490 -20.66 6.42 8.60
N ARG A 491 -21.18 5.69 7.60
CA ARG A 491 -20.97 5.96 6.18
C ARG A 491 -22.29 5.98 5.45
N ASN A 492 -22.48 6.93 4.55
CA ASN A 492 -23.64 7.00 3.65
C ASN A 492 -23.16 7.25 2.23
N SER A 493 -23.72 6.51 1.28
CA SER A 493 -23.30 6.58 -0.13
C SER A 493 -24.49 6.74 -1.07
N TRP A 494 -24.29 7.48 -2.15
CA TRP A 494 -25.27 7.74 -3.20
C TRP A 494 -24.61 7.74 -4.57
N THR A 495 -25.39 7.40 -5.62
CA THR A 495 -24.98 7.67 -7.01
C THR A 495 -25.16 9.15 -7.34
N PHE A 496 -24.57 9.63 -8.41
CA PHE A 496 -24.84 10.99 -8.96
C PHE A 496 -26.28 11.13 -9.46
N GLY A 497 -26.99 10.03 -9.75
CA GLY A 497 -28.42 10.01 -10.02
C GLY A 497 -29.31 10.14 -8.77
N GLY A 498 -28.72 10.18 -7.58
CA GLY A 498 -29.43 10.32 -6.30
C GLY A 498 -29.99 9.02 -5.72
N ALA A 499 -29.67 7.86 -6.29
CA ALA A 499 -30.01 6.57 -5.71
C ALA A 499 -29.10 6.28 -4.50
N SER A 500 -29.68 5.80 -3.39
CA SER A 500 -28.94 5.42 -2.19
C SER A 500 -28.22 4.09 -2.40
N LEU A 501 -26.90 4.09 -2.21
CA LEU A 501 -26.03 2.92 -2.22
C LEU A 501 -25.84 2.33 -0.81
N GLY A 502 -26.55 2.87 0.18
CA GLY A 502 -26.57 2.35 1.54
C GLY A 502 -26.12 3.31 2.63
N SER A 503 -26.38 2.88 3.84
CA SER A 503 -25.85 3.49 5.07
C SER A 503 -25.31 2.39 5.95
N ASP A 504 -24.05 2.54 6.34
CA ASP A 504 -23.32 1.61 7.18
C ASP A 504 -23.00 2.26 8.52
N GLY A 505 -22.96 1.46 9.57
CA GLY A 505 -22.50 1.87 10.87
C GLY A 505 -21.66 0.77 11.50
N GLU A 506 -20.50 1.15 12.05
CA GLU A 506 -19.56 0.22 12.68
C GLU A 506 -19.21 0.70 14.08
N LEU A 507 -19.31 -0.18 15.06
CA LEU A 507 -18.82 0.02 16.43
C LEU A 507 -17.60 -0.86 16.64
N SER A 508 -16.45 -0.26 16.96
CA SER A 508 -15.20 -0.94 17.24
C SER A 508 -14.78 -0.82 18.70
N PHE A 509 -14.23 -1.89 19.23
CA PHE A 509 -13.68 -1.96 20.58
C PHE A 509 -12.30 -2.61 20.54
N VAL A 510 -11.27 -1.87 20.91
CA VAL A 510 -9.88 -2.37 20.96
C VAL A 510 -9.32 -2.17 22.37
N SER A 511 -8.81 -3.22 22.98
CA SER A 511 -8.25 -3.12 24.33
C SER A 511 -7.05 -4.03 24.56
N THR A 512 -6.16 -3.57 25.43
CA THR A 512 -5.15 -4.41 26.10
C THR A 512 -5.45 -4.44 27.59
N PHE A 513 -5.62 -5.61 28.13
CA PHE A 513 -5.84 -5.79 29.58
C PHE A 513 -4.54 -5.63 30.38
N LYS A 514 -4.63 -5.41 31.69
CA LYS A 514 -3.46 -5.31 32.58
C LYS A 514 -2.63 -6.60 32.65
N ASN A 515 -3.23 -7.76 32.32
CA ASN A 515 -2.53 -9.04 32.18
C ASN A 515 -1.91 -9.25 30.78
N GLN A 516 -1.86 -8.21 29.93
CA GLN A 516 -1.31 -8.20 28.57
C GLN A 516 -2.15 -8.99 27.53
N TRP A 517 -3.31 -9.48 27.88
CA TRP A 517 -4.23 -10.01 26.87
C TRP A 517 -4.77 -8.87 26.04
N SER A 518 -5.09 -9.13 24.77
CA SER A 518 -5.73 -8.16 23.88
C SER A 518 -7.08 -8.66 23.38
N LEU A 519 -8.03 -7.75 23.28
CA LEU A 519 -9.35 -8.00 22.68
C LEU A 519 -9.62 -6.94 21.63
N HIS A 520 -9.94 -7.40 20.44
CA HIS A 520 -10.59 -6.64 19.38
C HIS A 520 -12.00 -7.18 19.21
N ALA A 521 -12.99 -6.31 19.15
CA ALA A 521 -14.37 -6.67 18.86
C ALA A 521 -14.99 -5.58 17.99
N GLU A 522 -15.87 -5.99 17.09
CA GLU A 522 -16.56 -5.11 16.14
C GLU A 522 -18.00 -5.54 15.96
N ALA A 523 -18.87 -4.58 15.68
CA ALA A 523 -20.24 -4.81 15.28
C ALA A 523 -20.60 -3.82 14.19
N ALA A 524 -20.98 -4.32 13.01
CA ALA A 524 -21.39 -3.52 11.89
C ALA A 524 -22.86 -3.78 11.54
N PHE A 525 -23.50 -2.78 10.97
CA PHE A 525 -24.82 -2.93 10.36
C PHE A 525 -24.84 -2.21 9.01
N HIS A 526 -25.54 -2.80 8.06
CA HIS A 526 -25.76 -2.29 6.73
C HIS A 526 -27.26 -2.16 6.51
N THR A 527 -27.69 -1.00 6.01
CA THR A 527 -29.10 -0.79 5.67
C THR A 527 -29.47 -1.54 4.39
N LYS A 528 -30.76 -1.65 4.12
CA LYS A 528 -31.23 -2.05 2.80
C LYS A 528 -30.82 -0.99 1.78
N ASP A 529 -30.16 -1.41 0.70
CA ASP A 529 -29.54 -0.55 -0.29
C ASP A 529 -29.73 -1.05 -1.74
N ILE A 530 -29.10 -0.34 -2.69
CA ILE A 530 -29.07 -0.71 -4.10
C ILE A 530 -27.61 -0.99 -4.50
N ASP A 531 -27.37 -2.18 -5.04
CA ASP A 531 -26.11 -2.49 -5.72
C ASP A 531 -26.28 -2.30 -7.24
N THR A 532 -25.54 -1.34 -7.78
CA THR A 532 -25.54 -0.99 -9.22
C THR A 532 -24.58 -1.81 -10.06
N LYS A 533 -23.82 -2.74 -9.44
CA LYS A 533 -22.68 -3.43 -10.07
C LYS A 533 -22.78 -4.94 -10.04
N ILE A 534 -23.51 -5.51 -9.09
CA ILE A 534 -23.62 -6.96 -8.90
C ILE A 534 -24.12 -7.70 -10.16
N LEU A 535 -25.03 -7.09 -10.93
CA LEU A 535 -25.56 -7.67 -12.18
C LEU A 535 -24.75 -7.27 -13.43
N ARG A 536 -23.53 -6.75 -13.26
CA ARG A 536 -22.53 -6.49 -14.31
C ARG A 536 -23.10 -5.72 -15.52
N GLY A 537 -23.82 -4.63 -15.25
CA GLY A 537 -24.47 -3.78 -16.26
C GLY A 537 -25.93 -4.15 -16.57
N GLY A 538 -26.51 -5.08 -15.81
CA GLY A 538 -27.95 -5.30 -15.73
C GLY A 538 -28.67 -4.27 -14.86
N TYR A 539 -29.93 -4.56 -14.47
CA TYR A 539 -30.69 -3.71 -13.56
C TYR A 539 -30.03 -3.56 -12.20
N ASP A 540 -30.27 -2.43 -11.55
CA ASP A 540 -29.87 -2.24 -10.17
C ASP A 540 -30.58 -3.28 -9.26
N MET A 541 -29.83 -3.87 -8.33
CA MET A 541 -30.36 -4.91 -7.47
C MET A 541 -30.52 -4.40 -6.04
N MET A 542 -31.70 -4.68 -5.45
CA MET A 542 -31.96 -4.36 -4.06
C MET A 542 -31.28 -5.39 -3.14
N MET A 543 -30.34 -4.93 -2.33
CA MET A 543 -29.66 -5.72 -1.33
C MET A 543 -30.37 -5.65 0.02
N PRO A 544 -30.61 -6.77 0.71
CA PRO A 544 -31.22 -6.77 2.03
C PRO A 544 -30.25 -6.18 3.08
N ALA A 545 -30.82 -5.62 4.13
CA ALA A 545 -30.01 -5.19 5.28
C ALA A 545 -29.28 -6.37 5.91
N SER A 546 -28.09 -6.11 6.49
CA SER A 546 -27.31 -7.11 7.21
C SER A 546 -26.68 -6.55 8.47
N TYR A 547 -26.21 -7.45 9.34
CA TYR A 547 -25.36 -7.11 10.46
C TYR A 547 -24.21 -8.12 10.58
N GLU A 548 -23.09 -7.62 11.05
CA GLU A 548 -21.89 -8.40 11.33
C GLU A 548 -21.47 -8.20 12.79
N ILE A 549 -21.03 -9.26 13.43
CA ILE A 549 -20.40 -9.21 14.75
C ILE A 549 -19.14 -10.04 14.71
N GLY A 550 -18.01 -9.41 15.03
CA GLY A 550 -16.72 -10.05 15.00
C GLY A 550 -15.88 -9.78 16.25
N GLY A 551 -14.84 -10.59 16.44
CA GLY A 551 -13.87 -10.33 17.48
C GLY A 551 -12.71 -11.32 17.51
N MET A 552 -11.63 -10.90 18.17
CA MET A 552 -10.41 -11.69 18.37
C MET A 552 -9.84 -11.45 19.77
N LEU A 553 -9.63 -12.50 20.50
CA LEU A 553 -8.97 -12.51 21.79
C LEU A 553 -7.59 -13.15 21.64
N SER A 554 -6.54 -12.46 22.12
CA SER A 554 -5.18 -12.99 22.17
C SER A 554 -4.64 -12.97 23.58
N THR A 555 -3.90 -14.01 23.96
CA THR A 555 -3.15 -14.03 25.22
C THR A 555 -1.91 -13.17 25.16
N ASP A 556 -1.16 -13.02 26.25
CA ASP A 556 0.04 -12.20 26.35
C ASP A 556 1.09 -12.58 25.28
N ALA A 557 1.34 -11.63 24.35
CA ALA A 557 2.27 -11.80 23.24
C ALA A 557 3.75 -11.91 23.66
N SER A 558 4.09 -11.52 24.89
CA SER A 558 5.45 -11.65 25.45
C SER A 558 5.79 -13.08 25.88
N LYS A 559 4.82 -13.98 25.94
CA LYS A 559 5.02 -15.36 26.38
C LYS A 559 5.48 -16.26 25.23
N ARG A 560 6.14 -17.36 25.63
CA ARG A 560 6.55 -18.41 24.68
C ARG A 560 5.38 -19.15 24.05
N PHE A 561 4.23 -19.18 24.73
CA PHE A 561 2.98 -19.75 24.25
C PHE A 561 1.96 -18.63 24.12
N ILE A 562 1.42 -18.47 22.93
CA ILE A 562 0.40 -17.50 22.60
C ILE A 562 -0.78 -18.25 21.98
N ALA A 563 -1.95 -18.06 22.53
CA ALA A 563 -3.20 -18.54 21.97
C ALA A 563 -4.01 -17.36 21.45
N THR A 564 -4.61 -17.54 20.28
CA THR A 564 -5.56 -16.59 19.70
C THR A 564 -6.87 -17.32 19.42
N PHE A 565 -7.97 -16.65 19.62
CA PHE A 565 -9.28 -17.13 19.25
C PHE A 565 -10.09 -16.00 18.66
N GLY A 566 -10.48 -16.14 17.40
CA GLY A 566 -11.31 -15.17 16.70
C GLY A 566 -12.56 -15.82 16.11
N GLY A 567 -13.53 -14.99 15.78
CA GLY A 567 -14.72 -15.40 15.06
C GLY A 567 -15.47 -14.20 14.51
N ILE A 568 -16.20 -14.45 13.42
CA ILE A 568 -17.07 -13.47 12.75
C ILE A 568 -18.40 -14.16 12.47
N TYR A 569 -19.48 -13.47 12.72
CA TYR A 569 -20.82 -13.87 12.37
C TYR A 569 -21.49 -12.77 11.56
N ASP A 570 -21.94 -13.11 10.38
CA ASP A 570 -22.70 -12.24 9.48
C ASP A 570 -24.12 -12.80 9.25
N LYS A 571 -25.10 -11.91 9.15
CA LYS A 571 -26.49 -12.28 8.92
C LYS A 571 -27.22 -11.24 8.08
N GLY A 572 -27.72 -11.67 6.93
CA GLY A 572 -28.63 -10.90 6.08
C GLY A 572 -30.09 -11.02 6.55
N ALA A 573 -30.84 -9.93 6.38
CA ALA A 573 -32.28 -9.91 6.62
C ALA A 573 -33.01 -10.93 5.72
N ASN A 574 -34.14 -11.44 6.19
CA ASN A 574 -34.95 -12.46 5.50
C ASN A 574 -34.18 -13.76 5.18
N ASN A 575 -33.10 -14.05 5.93
CA ASN A 575 -32.17 -15.16 5.70
C ASN A 575 -31.50 -15.14 4.31
N SER A 576 -31.36 -13.99 3.69
CA SER A 576 -30.74 -13.83 2.38
C SER A 576 -29.28 -14.29 2.34
N ALA A 577 -28.58 -14.13 3.46
CA ALA A 577 -27.22 -14.62 3.65
C ALA A 577 -26.98 -14.96 5.12
N SER A 578 -26.04 -15.85 5.39
CA SER A 578 -25.47 -16.06 6.71
C SER A 578 -24.08 -16.66 6.59
N SER A 579 -23.12 -16.11 7.31
CA SER A 579 -21.81 -16.71 7.43
C SER A 579 -21.35 -16.73 8.87
N TRP A 580 -20.49 -17.67 9.19
CA TRP A 580 -19.73 -17.63 10.42
C TRP A 580 -18.36 -18.25 10.21
N THR A 581 -17.38 -17.62 10.77
CA THR A 581 -15.97 -17.95 10.69
C THR A 581 -15.43 -18.15 12.08
N ILE A 582 -14.59 -19.20 12.28
CA ILE A 582 -13.86 -19.42 13.52
C ILE A 582 -12.38 -19.49 13.20
N LEU A 583 -11.57 -18.75 13.96
CA LEU A 583 -10.14 -18.53 13.74
C LEU A 583 -9.33 -18.89 15.00
N PRO A 584 -9.19 -20.17 15.37
CA PRO A 584 -8.28 -20.55 16.45
C PRO A 584 -6.83 -20.54 15.98
N GLY A 585 -5.94 -20.02 16.81
CA GLY A 585 -4.52 -19.98 16.53
C GLY A 585 -3.68 -20.29 17.76
N ILE A 586 -2.55 -20.94 17.55
CA ILE A 586 -1.54 -21.20 18.58
C ILE A 586 -0.17 -20.88 17.99
N SER A 587 0.63 -20.13 18.75
CA SER A 587 2.03 -19.89 18.43
C SER A 587 2.89 -20.27 19.63
N VAL A 588 3.95 -21.05 19.40
CA VAL A 588 4.88 -21.51 20.43
C VAL A 588 6.30 -21.18 20.00
N ARG A 589 7.08 -20.65 20.92
CA ARG A 589 8.51 -20.40 20.74
C ARG A 589 9.34 -21.28 21.68
N PRO A 590 9.57 -22.55 21.32
CA PRO A 590 10.30 -23.50 22.17
C PRO A 590 11.76 -23.08 22.36
N PHE A 591 12.38 -22.48 21.34
CA PHE A 591 13.77 -22.01 21.34
C PHE A 591 13.85 -20.58 20.84
N ARG A 592 14.97 -19.90 21.09
CA ARG A 592 15.20 -18.51 20.65
C ARG A 592 15.21 -18.35 19.13
N ILE A 593 15.53 -19.43 18.40
CA ILE A 593 15.68 -19.47 16.93
C ILE A 593 14.51 -20.14 16.23
N LEU A 594 13.49 -20.62 16.98
CA LEU A 594 12.37 -21.37 16.38
C LEU A 594 11.05 -20.86 16.93
N LYS A 595 10.19 -20.40 16.04
CA LYS A 595 8.79 -20.09 16.27
C LYS A 595 7.95 -21.03 15.42
N LEU A 596 7.01 -21.71 16.04
CA LEU A 596 6.03 -22.56 15.38
C LEU A 596 4.65 -21.96 15.58
N GLY A 597 3.89 -21.81 14.53
CA GLY A 597 2.54 -21.29 14.58
C GLY A 597 1.60 -22.13 13.71
N ILE A 598 0.41 -22.31 14.19
CA ILE A 598 -0.70 -22.88 13.43
C ILE A 598 -1.93 -22.01 13.66
N THR A 599 -2.58 -21.66 12.58
CA THR A 599 -3.87 -20.96 12.60
C THR A 599 -4.79 -21.75 11.68
N ALA A 600 -5.96 -22.11 12.19
CA ALA A 600 -7.01 -22.72 11.38
C ALA A 600 -8.06 -21.68 11.04
N ASN A 601 -8.61 -21.75 9.84
CA ASN A 601 -9.79 -21.00 9.43
C ASN A 601 -10.89 -22.02 9.09
N TYR A 602 -12.00 -21.94 9.79
CA TYR A 602 -13.20 -22.67 9.46
C TYR A 602 -14.30 -21.67 9.15
N GLU A 603 -14.79 -21.71 7.91
CA GLU A 603 -15.86 -20.84 7.42
C GLU A 603 -17.03 -21.69 6.94
N LYS A 604 -18.24 -21.27 7.31
CA LYS A 604 -19.49 -21.78 6.75
C LYS A 604 -20.28 -20.60 6.24
N ASN A 605 -20.51 -20.60 4.94
CA ASN A 605 -21.22 -19.53 4.23
C ASN A 605 -22.49 -20.09 3.58
N HIS A 606 -23.57 -19.33 3.61
CA HIS A 606 -24.80 -19.55 2.88
C HIS A 606 -25.25 -18.21 2.30
N ASP A 607 -25.39 -18.15 1.00
CA ASP A 607 -25.83 -16.98 0.26
C ASP A 607 -26.87 -17.38 -0.78
N GLU A 608 -28.05 -16.77 -0.72
CA GLU A 608 -29.13 -16.98 -1.68
C GLU A 608 -29.01 -16.12 -2.93
N LEU A 609 -28.15 -15.09 -2.88
CA LEU A 609 -28.00 -14.10 -3.95
C LEU A 609 -26.62 -14.25 -4.60
N GLN A 610 -26.53 -15.09 -5.64
CA GLN A 610 -25.32 -15.27 -6.42
C GLN A 610 -25.52 -14.87 -7.88
N TYR A 611 -24.50 -14.19 -8.44
CA TYR A 611 -24.44 -13.99 -9.88
C TYR A 611 -24.13 -15.33 -10.56
N VAL A 612 -25.01 -15.74 -11.47
CA VAL A 612 -24.84 -16.92 -12.32
C VAL A 612 -24.70 -16.46 -13.76
N THR A 613 -23.60 -16.88 -14.42
CA THR A 613 -23.35 -16.56 -15.85
C THR A 613 -24.23 -17.39 -16.75
#